data_07c1118e170d57e03686b3d83cdd812c
#
_entry.id   07c1118e170d57e03686b3d83cdd812c
#
_cell.length_a   1.000
_cell.length_b   1.000
_cell.length_c   1.000
_cell.angle_alpha   90.00
_cell.angle_beta   90.00
_cell.angle_gamma   90.00
#
_symmetry.space_group_name_H-M   'P 1'
#
loop_
_entity.id
_entity.type
_entity.pdbx_description
1 polymer ?
#
loop_
_entity_poly.entity_id
_entity_poly.type
_entity_poly.pdbx_seq_one_letter_code
_entity_poly.pdbx_strand_id
1 'polypeptide(L)'
;MRLARLLNNQELFTLAEKQLRFFNFEVASNPAACGFWLYVYTCYFFQGKELILLGEAQDEALEDLLPIVQQDLTADWLVVLKSKSETDRLQELIKGLDRFEAHPHNEINAYLGCGFHFGRVINDIDTVLFALEASTFLLR
;
A
#
# COMPACT_ATOMS: atom_id res chain seq x y z
N MET A 1 -6.36 -2.67 -10.23
CA MET A 1 -6.63 -3.26 -8.92
C MET A 1 -6.20 -2.35 -7.76
N ARG A 2 -4.90 -2.07 -7.57
CA ARG A 2 -4.41 -1.22 -6.47
C ARG A 2 -5.02 0.17 -6.47
N LEU A 3 -5.00 0.85 -7.60
CA LEU A 3 -5.62 2.18 -7.74
C LEU A 3 -7.12 2.14 -7.41
N ALA A 4 -7.83 1.11 -7.88
CA ALA A 4 -9.26 0.95 -7.61
C ALA A 4 -9.54 0.79 -6.11
N ARG A 5 -8.69 0.04 -5.40
CA ARG A 5 -8.78 -0.09 -3.94
C ARG A 5 -8.46 1.22 -3.25
N LEU A 6 -7.34 1.86 -3.61
CA LEU A 6 -6.93 3.14 -3.03
C LEU A 6 -8.02 4.21 -3.13
N LEU A 7 -8.64 4.33 -4.31
CA LEU A 7 -9.70 5.30 -4.56
C LEU A 7 -11.10 4.83 -4.09
N ASN A 8 -11.18 3.62 -3.55
CA ASN A 8 -12.47 2.96 -3.25
C ASN A 8 -13.45 3.04 -4.43
N ASN A 9 -12.94 2.79 -5.64
CA ASN A 9 -13.69 2.92 -6.89
C ASN A 9 -14.09 1.55 -7.43
N GLN A 10 -15.36 1.20 -7.25
CA GLN A 10 -15.91 -0.10 -7.66
C GLN A 10 -15.94 -0.29 -9.18
N GLU A 11 -16.08 0.78 -9.95
CA GLU A 11 -16.09 0.70 -11.43
C GLU A 11 -14.70 0.30 -11.95
N LEU A 12 -13.65 0.94 -11.44
CA LEU A 12 -12.26 0.57 -11.75
C LEU A 12 -11.93 -0.85 -11.31
N PHE A 13 -12.46 -1.27 -10.16
CA PHE A 13 -12.27 -2.64 -9.69
C PHE A 13 -12.92 -3.65 -10.63
N THR A 14 -14.17 -3.41 -11.01
CA THR A 14 -14.92 -4.27 -11.93
C THR A 14 -14.25 -4.33 -13.32
N LEU A 15 -13.73 -3.20 -13.81
CA LEU A 15 -13.00 -3.16 -15.07
C LEU A 15 -11.73 -4.01 -15.01
N ALA A 16 -10.97 -3.89 -13.93
CA ALA A 16 -9.76 -4.69 -13.73
C ALA A 16 -10.06 -6.19 -13.62
N GLU A 17 -11.14 -6.59 -12.94
CA GLU A 17 -11.59 -8.00 -12.90
C GLU A 17 -11.97 -8.52 -14.28
N LYS A 18 -12.70 -7.74 -15.08
CA LYS A 18 -13.04 -8.12 -16.46
C LYS A 18 -11.79 -8.39 -17.29
N GLN A 19 -10.78 -7.53 -17.17
CA GLN A 19 -9.51 -7.75 -17.88
C GLN A 19 -8.80 -9.03 -17.42
N LEU A 20 -8.73 -9.29 -16.12
CA LEU A 20 -8.16 -10.54 -15.61
C LEU A 20 -8.90 -11.77 -16.17
N ARG A 21 -10.22 -11.76 -16.14
CA ARG A 21 -11.03 -12.86 -16.68
C ARG A 21 -10.81 -13.06 -18.18
N PHE A 22 -10.64 -11.99 -18.94
CA PHE A 22 -10.37 -12.05 -20.37
C PHE A 22 -9.07 -12.80 -20.69
N PHE A 23 -8.00 -12.53 -19.91
CA PHE A 23 -6.71 -13.16 -20.10
C PHE A 23 -6.56 -14.53 -19.41
N ASN A 24 -7.56 -14.99 -18.69
CA ASN A 24 -7.48 -16.22 -17.90
C ASN A 24 -7.14 -17.46 -18.75
N PHE A 25 -7.72 -17.56 -19.93
CA PHE A 25 -7.44 -18.68 -20.84
C PHE A 25 -6.00 -18.70 -21.32
N GLU A 26 -5.47 -17.55 -21.73
CA GLU A 26 -4.07 -17.41 -22.19
C GLU A 26 -3.09 -17.76 -21.07
N VAL A 27 -3.32 -17.24 -19.87
CA VAL A 27 -2.48 -17.50 -18.69
C VAL A 27 -2.51 -19.00 -18.34
N ALA A 28 -3.69 -19.63 -18.36
CA ALA A 28 -3.82 -21.04 -18.05
C ALA A 28 -3.17 -21.95 -19.13
N SER A 29 -3.21 -21.54 -20.40
CA SER A 29 -2.64 -22.29 -21.51
C SER A 29 -1.12 -22.20 -21.60
N ASN A 30 -0.55 -21.06 -21.25
CA ASN A 30 0.90 -20.81 -21.32
C ASN A 30 1.41 -19.94 -20.16
N PRO A 31 1.41 -20.45 -18.93
CA PRO A 31 1.78 -19.68 -17.76
C PRO A 31 3.23 -19.15 -17.80
N ALA A 32 4.15 -19.89 -18.44
CA ALA A 32 5.54 -19.47 -18.54
C ALA A 32 5.75 -18.19 -19.38
N ALA A 33 4.92 -17.97 -20.39
CA ALA A 33 4.94 -16.77 -21.22
C ALA A 33 4.17 -15.59 -20.56
N CYS A 34 3.39 -15.86 -19.52
CA CYS A 34 2.47 -14.91 -18.91
C CYS A 34 2.91 -14.45 -17.51
N GLY A 35 4.21 -14.36 -17.23
CA GLY A 35 4.75 -14.03 -15.91
C GLY A 35 4.18 -12.75 -15.30
N PHE A 36 4.00 -11.68 -16.11
CA PHE A 36 3.38 -10.45 -15.66
C PHE A 36 1.92 -10.66 -15.20
N TRP A 37 1.15 -11.44 -15.95
CA TRP A 37 -0.24 -11.74 -15.58
C TRP A 37 -0.34 -12.62 -14.35
N LEU A 38 0.55 -13.58 -14.18
CA LEU A 38 0.64 -14.38 -12.95
C LEU A 38 0.91 -13.48 -11.74
N TYR A 39 1.81 -12.51 -11.88
CA TYR A 39 2.03 -11.51 -10.84
C TYR A 39 0.77 -10.68 -10.54
N VAL A 40 0.04 -10.22 -11.57
CA VAL A 40 -1.21 -9.48 -11.39
C VAL A 40 -2.28 -10.32 -10.70
N TYR A 41 -2.37 -11.63 -11.02
CA TYR A 41 -3.25 -12.57 -10.31
C TYR A 41 -2.86 -12.71 -8.84
N THR A 42 -1.57 -12.81 -8.57
CA THR A 42 -1.08 -12.83 -7.18
C THR A 42 -1.55 -11.58 -6.41
N CYS A 43 -1.39 -10.40 -6.99
CA CYS A 43 -1.88 -9.15 -6.39
C CYS A 43 -3.43 -9.07 -6.27
N TYR A 44 -4.16 -9.84 -7.05
CA TYR A 44 -5.61 -9.93 -6.97
C TYR A 44 -6.07 -10.83 -5.82
N PHE A 45 -5.51 -12.03 -5.72
CA PHE A 45 -5.88 -13.03 -4.71
C PHE A 45 -5.31 -12.72 -3.32
N PHE A 46 -4.08 -12.24 -3.27
CA PHE A 46 -3.45 -11.83 -2.02
C PHE A 46 -3.65 -10.32 -1.85
N GLN A 47 -4.40 -9.96 -0.82
CA GLN A 47 -4.64 -8.55 -0.50
C GLN A 47 -3.29 -7.86 -0.31
N GLY A 48 -3.05 -6.79 -1.09
CA GLY A 48 -1.84 -6.00 -0.97
C GLY A 48 -1.73 -5.34 0.39
N LYS A 49 -0.50 -5.09 0.81
CA LYS A 49 -0.19 -4.40 2.06
C LYS A 49 -0.19 -2.90 1.82
N GLU A 50 -0.58 -2.16 2.82
CA GLU A 50 -0.71 -0.70 2.76
C GLU A 50 0.06 -0.08 3.92
N LEU A 51 0.85 0.93 3.61
CA LEU A 51 1.57 1.75 4.59
C LEU A 51 1.15 3.20 4.38
N ILE A 52 0.52 3.79 5.38
CA ILE A 52 0.21 5.21 5.41
C ILE A 52 1.13 5.88 6.40
N LEU A 53 1.92 6.82 5.90
CA LEU A 53 2.83 7.66 6.67
C LEU A 53 2.24 9.06 6.76
N LEU A 54 2.26 9.63 7.95
CA LEU A 54 1.77 10.97 8.21
C LEU A 54 2.91 11.86 8.68
N GLY A 55 3.14 12.94 7.97
CA GLY A 55 4.18 13.91 8.29
C GLY A 55 4.57 14.73 7.09
N GLU A 56 5.47 15.68 7.28
CA GLU A 56 6.06 16.46 6.20
C GLU A 56 7.30 15.75 5.67
N ALA A 57 7.61 15.96 4.38
CA ALA A 57 8.78 15.34 3.76
C ALA A 57 10.12 15.75 4.40
N GLN A 58 10.12 16.85 5.15
CA GLN A 58 11.28 17.36 5.88
C GLN A 58 11.37 16.85 7.33
N ASP A 59 10.42 16.03 7.78
CA ASP A 59 10.50 15.41 9.10
C ASP A 59 11.65 14.40 9.11
N GLU A 60 12.62 14.57 10.02
CA GLU A 60 13.86 13.77 10.11
C GLU A 60 13.57 12.26 10.12
N ALA A 61 12.57 11.85 10.89
CA ALA A 61 12.12 10.46 10.96
C ALA A 61 11.61 9.91 9.62
N LEU A 62 10.97 10.74 8.80
CA LEU A 62 10.51 10.36 7.46
C LEU A 62 11.64 10.36 6.44
N GLU A 63 12.59 11.29 6.54
CA GLU A 63 13.80 11.32 5.69
C GLU A 63 14.61 10.03 5.84
N ASP A 64 14.72 9.49 7.04
CA ASP A 64 15.42 8.24 7.33
C ASP A 64 14.63 7.01 6.85
N LEU A 65 13.31 7.01 7.04
CA LEU A 65 12.47 5.86 6.73
C LEU A 65 12.19 5.71 5.23
N LEU A 66 11.96 6.80 4.51
CA LEU A 66 11.53 6.76 3.09
C LEU A 66 12.52 6.01 2.17
N PRO A 67 13.86 6.18 2.27
CA PRO A 67 14.80 5.41 1.47
C PRO A 67 14.70 3.90 1.73
N ILE A 68 14.54 3.49 2.99
CA ILE A 68 14.42 2.08 3.38
C ILE A 68 13.14 1.50 2.79
N VAL A 69 12.02 2.21 2.96
CA VAL A 69 10.73 1.83 2.39
C VAL A 69 10.80 1.66 0.87
N GLN A 70 11.52 2.55 0.17
CA GLN A 70 11.65 2.48 -1.28
C GLN A 70 12.53 1.31 -1.76
N GLN A 71 13.54 0.92 -0.98
CA GLN A 71 14.45 -0.18 -1.33
C GLN A 71 13.86 -1.55 -1.02
N ASP A 72 13.21 -1.69 0.13
CA ASP A 72 12.83 -2.99 0.69
C ASP A 72 11.39 -3.38 0.38
N LEU A 73 10.55 -2.42 0.00
CA LEU A 73 9.17 -2.73 -0.32
C LEU A 73 9.03 -3.43 -1.67
N THR A 74 8.51 -4.63 -1.59
CA THR A 74 8.10 -5.39 -2.77
C THR A 74 6.91 -4.71 -3.47
N ALA A 75 6.70 -5.08 -4.73
CA ALA A 75 5.66 -4.48 -5.56
C ALA A 75 4.21 -4.70 -5.07
N ASP A 76 3.98 -5.47 -4.01
CA ASP A 76 2.68 -5.68 -3.37
C ASP A 76 2.33 -4.61 -2.31
N TRP A 77 3.28 -3.76 -1.94
CA TRP A 77 3.05 -2.64 -1.06
C TRP A 77 2.49 -1.42 -1.78
N LEU A 78 1.55 -0.75 -1.12
CA LEU A 78 1.08 0.59 -1.46
C LEU A 78 1.50 1.53 -0.33
N VAL A 79 2.34 2.50 -0.65
CA VAL A 79 2.78 3.52 0.31
C VAL A 79 2.11 4.84 -0.02
N VAL A 80 1.51 5.46 0.97
CA VAL A 80 0.90 6.78 0.88
C VAL A 80 1.54 7.68 1.94
N LEU A 81 2.17 8.75 1.50
CA LEU A 81 2.60 9.83 2.38
C LEU A 81 1.50 10.90 2.43
N LYS A 82 0.95 11.11 3.61
CA LYS A 82 -0.03 12.16 3.87
C LYS A 82 0.66 13.34 4.55
N SER A 83 0.97 14.36 3.76
CA SER A 83 1.49 15.64 4.26
C SER A 83 0.35 16.47 4.87
N LYS A 84 0.66 17.25 5.89
CA LYS A 84 -0.28 18.20 6.49
C LYS A 84 -0.65 19.33 5.52
N SER A 85 0.31 19.73 4.68
CA SER A 85 0.15 20.82 3.71
C SER A 85 -0.69 20.43 2.48
N GLU A 86 -0.73 19.15 2.11
CA GLU A 86 -1.46 18.66 0.93
C GLU A 86 -2.68 17.80 1.27
N THR A 87 -3.09 17.83 2.53
CA THR A 87 -4.16 16.98 3.08
C THR A 87 -5.45 17.07 2.26
N ASP A 88 -5.85 18.26 1.84
CA ASP A 88 -7.14 18.48 1.18
C ASP A 88 -7.21 17.78 -0.18
N ARG A 89 -6.17 17.86 -1.01
CA ARG A 89 -6.15 17.22 -2.33
C ARG A 89 -6.13 15.69 -2.25
N LEU A 90 -5.38 15.15 -1.33
CA LEU A 90 -5.31 13.70 -1.14
C LEU A 90 -6.61 13.15 -0.54
N GLN A 91 -7.26 13.89 0.37
CA GLN A 91 -8.54 13.49 0.96
C GLN A 91 -9.68 13.50 -0.07
N GLU A 92 -9.67 14.43 -1.01
CA GLU A 92 -10.63 14.44 -2.14
C GLU A 92 -10.50 13.19 -3.02
N LEU A 93 -9.26 12.73 -3.24
CA LEU A 93 -8.97 11.57 -4.10
C LEU A 93 -9.14 10.25 -3.37
N ILE A 94 -8.68 10.17 -2.12
CA ILE A 94 -8.63 8.93 -1.34
C ILE A 94 -9.60 9.05 -0.17
N LYS A 95 -10.81 8.54 -0.37
CA LYS A 95 -11.84 8.54 0.67
C LYS A 95 -11.38 7.75 1.90
N GLY A 96 -11.48 8.37 3.06
CA GLY A 96 -11.14 7.74 4.33
C GLY A 96 -9.72 8.00 4.83
N LEU A 97 -8.93 8.85 4.14
CA LEU A 97 -7.65 9.34 4.66
C LEU A 97 -7.83 10.26 5.88
N ASP A 98 -8.99 10.85 6.04
CA ASP A 98 -9.38 11.68 7.18
C ASP A 98 -9.34 10.95 8.52
N ARG A 99 -9.55 9.63 8.51
CA ARG A 99 -9.50 8.78 9.72
C ARG A 99 -8.10 8.61 10.31
N PHE A 100 -7.04 8.93 9.55
CA PHE A 100 -5.67 8.83 10.01
C PHE A 100 -5.21 10.18 10.55
N GLU A 101 -4.89 10.21 11.84
CA GLU A 101 -4.50 11.42 12.55
C GLU A 101 -3.04 11.35 12.98
N ALA A 102 -2.34 12.48 12.87
CA ALA A 102 -0.99 12.60 13.37
C ALA A 102 -1.02 12.99 14.86
N HIS A 103 -0.30 12.23 15.67
CA HIS A 103 -0.11 12.52 17.07
C HIS A 103 1.21 13.29 17.27
N PRO A 104 1.19 14.49 17.85
CA PRO A 104 2.33 15.40 17.87
C PRO A 104 3.50 14.93 18.74
N HIS A 105 3.29 13.92 19.58
CA HIS A 105 4.32 13.36 20.46
C HIS A 105 4.97 12.09 19.92
N ASN A 106 4.54 11.61 18.77
CA ASN A 106 5.13 10.44 18.14
C ASN A 106 6.31 10.85 17.28
N GLU A 107 7.36 10.04 17.28
CA GLU A 107 8.50 10.16 16.39
C GLU A 107 8.04 10.06 14.92
N ILE A 108 7.18 9.09 14.66
CA ILE A 108 6.52 8.88 13.38
C ILE A 108 5.04 8.52 13.62
N ASN A 109 4.21 8.77 12.62
CA ASN A 109 2.84 8.29 12.62
C ASN A 109 2.63 7.41 11.38
N ALA A 110 2.71 6.10 11.58
CA ALA A 110 2.55 5.11 10.53
C ALA A 110 1.37 4.18 10.81
N TYR A 111 0.65 3.83 9.75
CA TYR A 111 -0.46 2.87 9.81
C TYR A 111 -0.20 1.76 8.80
N LEU A 112 -0.11 0.54 9.32
CA LEU A 112 0.00 -0.66 8.50
C LEU A 112 -1.37 -1.30 8.31
N GLY A 113 -1.66 -1.68 7.08
CA GLY A 113 -2.92 -2.28 6.71
C GLY A 113 -2.81 -3.39 5.68
N CYS A 114 -3.90 -4.11 5.53
CA CYS A 114 -4.11 -5.10 4.49
C CYS A 114 -5.58 -5.04 4.05
N GLY A 115 -5.82 -4.73 2.77
CA GLY A 115 -7.17 -4.63 2.23
C GLY A 115 -8.03 -3.56 2.92
N PHE A 116 -7.43 -2.41 3.25
CA PHE A 116 -8.05 -1.28 3.98
C PHE A 116 -8.45 -1.56 5.44
N HIS A 117 -7.99 -2.66 6.00
CA HIS A 117 -8.04 -2.90 7.43
C HIS A 117 -6.72 -2.47 8.05
N PHE A 118 -6.72 -1.35 8.73
CA PHE A 118 -5.53 -0.79 9.35
C PHE A 118 -5.48 -1.10 10.83
N GLY A 119 -4.26 -1.39 11.31
CA GLY A 119 -3.96 -1.55 12.71
C GLY A 119 -3.95 -0.22 13.47
N ARG A 120 -3.43 -0.26 14.69
CA ARG A 120 -3.17 0.94 15.48
C ARG A 120 -2.02 1.74 14.89
N VAL A 121 -1.94 3.02 15.23
CA VAL A 121 -0.80 3.87 14.88
C VAL A 121 0.49 3.27 15.46
N ILE A 122 1.53 3.25 14.66
CA ILE A 122 2.90 2.93 15.05
C ILE A 122 3.61 4.26 15.23
N ASN A 123 4.29 4.44 16.34
CA ASN A 123 4.81 5.71 16.82
C ASN A 123 6.33 5.81 16.83
N ASP A 124 7.04 4.77 16.42
CA ASP A 124 8.50 4.72 16.36
C ASP A 124 8.98 3.99 15.10
N ILE A 125 10.15 4.36 14.60
CA ILE A 125 10.73 3.85 13.35
C ILE A 125 11.07 2.36 13.47
N ASP A 126 11.66 1.93 14.59
CA ASP A 126 12.11 0.55 14.78
C ASP A 126 10.94 -0.43 14.67
N THR A 127 9.80 -0.08 15.25
CA THR A 127 8.56 -0.88 15.14
C THR A 127 8.04 -0.91 13.70
N VAL A 128 8.12 0.19 12.94
CA VAL A 128 7.75 0.19 11.51
C VAL A 128 8.65 -0.75 10.74
N LEU A 129 9.97 -0.64 10.90
CA LEU A 129 10.96 -1.48 10.21
C LEU A 129 10.77 -2.95 10.55
N PHE A 130 10.60 -3.28 11.81
CA PHE A 130 10.31 -4.65 12.25
C PHE A 130 9.04 -5.21 11.61
N ALA A 131 7.97 -4.40 11.54
CA ALA A 131 6.71 -4.81 10.91
C ALA A 131 6.84 -4.99 9.39
N LEU A 132 7.68 -4.18 8.72
CA LEU A 132 8.00 -4.32 7.29
C LEU A 132 8.77 -5.62 7.04
N GLU A 133 9.82 -5.89 7.81
CA GLU A 133 10.62 -7.13 7.74
C GLU A 133 9.77 -8.37 8.00
N ALA A 134 9.01 -8.39 9.09
CA ALA A 134 8.15 -9.50 9.45
C ALA A 134 7.14 -9.83 8.34
N SER A 135 6.62 -8.80 7.67
CA SER A 135 5.69 -9.00 6.57
C SER A 135 6.35 -9.48 5.27
N THR A 136 7.65 -9.29 5.10
CA THR A 136 8.42 -9.83 3.95
C THR A 136 8.75 -11.30 4.14
N PHE A 137 8.93 -11.76 5.37
CA PHE A 137 9.23 -13.16 5.70
C PHE A 137 8.06 -14.12 5.49
N LEU A 138 6.83 -13.66 5.58
CA LEU A 138 5.63 -14.49 5.39
C LEU A 138 5.35 -14.87 3.92
N LEU A 139 6.14 -14.33 2.98
CA LEU A 139 6.00 -14.58 1.53
C LEU A 139 7.20 -15.36 0.94
N ARG A 140 8.15 -15.78 1.74
CA ARG A 140 9.22 -16.70 1.38
C ARG A 140 8.94 -18.11 1.90
#